data_aac70dfaba7d036101dc57c2df6be774
#
_entry.id   aac70dfaba7d036101dc57c2df6be774
#
_cell.length_a   1.000
_cell.length_b   1.000
_cell.length_c   1.000
_cell.angle_alpha   90.00
_cell.angle_beta   90.00
_cell.angle_gamma   90.00
#
_symmetry.space_group_name_H-M   'P 1'
#
loop_
_entity.id
_entity.type
_entity.pdbx_description
1 polymer ?
#
loop_
_entity_poly.entity_id
_entity_poly.type
_entity_poly.pdbx_seq_one_letter_code
_entity_poly.pdbx_strand_id
1 'polypeptide(L)' 'LMGYQLFSSTGQKIQDIRMQEPTTQIALEQLSSGSYLLTLSMSNGLQQTLRFVKP' A
#
# COMPACT_ATOMS: atom_id res chain seq x y z
N LEU A 1 10.50 4.52 5.44
CA LEU A 1 9.22 4.46 4.74
C LEU A 1 8.54 5.82 4.83
N MET A 2 8.29 6.45 3.69
CA MET A 2 7.66 7.77 3.66
C MET A 2 6.17 7.71 3.36
N GLY A 3 5.69 6.62 2.81
CA GLY A 3 4.27 6.47 2.54
C GLY A 3 3.97 5.22 1.77
N TYR A 4 2.68 4.99 1.54
CA TYR A 4 2.27 3.89 0.69
C TYR A 4 1.03 4.27 -0.11
N GLN A 5 0.86 3.58 -1.23
CA GLN A 5 -0.31 3.69 -2.09
C GLN A 5 -0.86 2.30 -2.32
N LEU A 6 -2.17 2.18 -2.17
CA LEU A 6 -2.86 0.90 -2.34
C LEU A 6 -3.75 0.97 -3.56
N PHE A 7 -3.59 -0.01 -4.46
CA PHE A 7 -4.37 -0.09 -5.69
C PHE A 7 -5.14 -1.41 -5.75
N SER A 8 -6.32 -1.37 -6.34
CA SER A 8 -7.06 -2.59 -6.66
C SER A 8 -6.39 -3.32 -7.83
N SER A 9 -6.83 -4.56 -8.08
CA SER A 9 -6.31 -5.33 -9.21
C SER A 9 -6.63 -4.69 -10.56
N THR A 10 -7.61 -3.79 -10.61
CA THR A 10 -7.96 -3.05 -11.82
C THR A 10 -7.15 -1.77 -11.99
N GLY A 11 -6.27 -1.45 -11.02
CA GLY A 11 -5.45 -0.25 -11.09
C GLY A 11 -6.06 0.97 -10.42
N GLN A 12 -7.22 0.83 -9.80
CA GLN A 12 -7.86 1.94 -9.10
C GLN A 12 -7.16 2.21 -7.78
N LYS A 13 -6.78 3.47 -7.53
CA LYS A 13 -6.18 3.85 -6.26
C LYS A 13 -7.25 3.84 -5.17
N ILE A 14 -6.99 3.09 -4.10
CA ILE A 14 -7.88 2.97 -2.97
C ILE A 14 -7.44 3.86 -1.83
N GLN A 15 -6.15 3.89 -1.54
CA GLN A 15 -5.58 4.68 -0.45
C GLN A 15 -4.26 5.28 -0.89
N ASP A 16 -3.96 6.47 -0.33
CA ASP A 16 -2.70 7.17 -0.56
C ASP A 16 -2.34 7.84 0.77
N ILE A 17 -1.39 7.25 1.48
CA ILE A 17 -1.06 7.67 2.84
C ILE A 17 0.41 8.06 2.91
N ARG A 18 0.66 9.24 3.46
CA ARG A 18 2.00 9.72 3.79
C ARG A 18 2.28 9.45 5.25
N MET A 19 3.46 8.98 5.55
CA MET A 19 3.84 8.59 6.89
C MET A 19 5.13 9.29 7.28
N GLN A 20 5.21 9.69 8.54
CA GLN A 20 6.40 10.29 9.09
C GLN A 20 7.08 9.40 10.12
N GLU A 21 6.49 8.25 10.40
CA GLU A 21 6.99 7.32 11.40
C GLU A 21 7.74 6.16 10.75
N PRO A 22 8.75 5.61 11.45
CA PRO A 22 9.52 4.51 10.88
C PRO A 22 8.78 3.18 10.80
N THR A 23 7.71 3.01 11.57
CA THR A 23 6.90 1.79 11.55
C THR A 23 5.55 2.06 10.95
N THR A 24 5.04 1.08 10.20
CA THR A 24 3.78 1.21 9.48
C THR A 24 2.87 0.04 9.79
N GLN A 25 1.65 0.34 10.19
CA GLN A 25 0.58 -0.64 10.20
C GLN A 25 -0.41 -0.27 9.12
N ILE A 26 -0.66 -1.22 8.21
CA ILE A 26 -1.62 -1.03 7.14
C ILE A 26 -2.89 -1.77 7.52
N ALA A 27 -4.00 -1.03 7.65
CA ALA A 27 -5.28 -1.61 8.00
C ALA A 27 -5.90 -2.24 6.75
N LEU A 28 -5.92 -3.57 6.70
CA LEU A 28 -6.50 -4.32 5.58
C LEU A 28 -7.92 -4.79 5.86
N GLU A 29 -8.42 -4.54 7.05
CA GLU A 29 -9.72 -5.06 7.50
C GLU A 29 -10.88 -4.49 6.71
N GLN A 30 -10.72 -3.27 6.20
CA GLN A 30 -11.77 -2.59 5.43
C GLN A 30 -11.80 -3.00 3.97
N LEU A 31 -10.82 -3.81 3.53
CA LEU A 31 -10.75 -4.22 2.15
C LEU A 31 -11.63 -5.44 1.90
N SER A 32 -12.30 -5.44 0.76
CA SER A 32 -12.99 -6.63 0.29
C SER A 32 -11.98 -7.70 -0.14
N SER A 33 -12.41 -8.95 -0.17
CA SER A 33 -11.58 -10.04 -0.67
C SER A 33 -11.16 -9.74 -2.10
N GLY A 34 -9.91 -10.06 -2.43
CA GLY A 34 -9.41 -9.84 -3.78
C GLY A 34 -7.91 -9.59 -3.81
N SER A 35 -7.42 -9.29 -5.01
CA SER A 35 -6.01 -9.01 -5.26
C SER A 35 -5.76 -7.51 -5.24
N TYR A 36 -4.63 -7.11 -4.67
CA TYR A 36 -4.26 -5.71 -4.52
C TYR A 36 -2.78 -5.51 -4.81
N LEU A 37 -2.42 -4.28 -5.18
CA LEU A 37 -1.05 -3.86 -5.35
C LEU A 37 -0.74 -2.78 -4.31
N LEU A 38 0.38 -2.93 -3.64
CA LEU A 38 0.85 -1.99 -2.64
C LEU A 38 2.18 -1.40 -3.09
N THR A 39 2.24 -0.09 -3.24
CA THR A 39 3.48 0.62 -3.58
C THR A 39 3.99 1.32 -2.33
N LEU A 40 5.20 0.98 -1.92
CA LEU A 40 5.88 1.57 -0.77
C LEU A 40 6.88 2.61 -1.26
N SER A 41 6.86 3.79 -0.67
CA SER A 41 7.82 4.85 -0.96
C SER A 41 8.82 4.93 0.18
N MET A 42 10.10 4.84 -0.16
CA MET A 42 11.19 4.85 0.82
C MET A 42 11.80 6.23 0.94
N SER A 43 12.47 6.49 2.07
CA SER A 43 13.07 7.79 2.34
C SER A 43 14.22 8.15 1.40
N ASN A 44 14.82 7.15 0.76
CA ASN A 44 15.90 7.36 -0.20
C ASN A 44 15.41 7.56 -1.64
N GLY A 45 14.10 7.73 -1.84
CA GLY A 45 13.51 7.91 -3.15
C GLY A 45 13.17 6.63 -3.89
N LEU A 46 13.49 5.47 -3.35
CA LEU A 46 13.15 4.19 -3.97
C LEU A 46 11.71 3.84 -3.71
N GLN A 47 11.12 3.09 -4.66
CA GLN A 47 9.77 2.57 -4.53
C GLN A 47 9.79 1.07 -4.70
N GLN A 48 8.92 0.39 -3.97
CA GLN A 48 8.76 -1.05 -4.05
C GLN A 48 7.28 -1.36 -4.19
N THR A 49 6.95 -2.23 -5.15
CA THR A 49 5.56 -2.66 -5.37
C THR A 49 5.42 -4.12 -4.96
N LEU A 50 4.43 -4.40 -4.14
CA LEU A 50 4.13 -5.73 -3.66
C LEU A 50 2.70 -6.09 -4.07
N ARG A 51 2.51 -7.35 -4.46
CA ARG A 51 1.18 -7.89 -4.71
C ARG A 51 0.76 -8.75 -3.52
N PHE A 52 -0.49 -8.58 -3.10
CA PHE A 52 -1.04 -9.46 -2.08
C PHE A 52 -2.50 -9.79 -2.38
N VAL A 53 -2.97 -10.85 -1.76
CA VAL A 53 -4.36 -11.30 -1.89
C VAL A 53 -4.98 -11.29 -0.50
N LYS A 54 -6.12 -10.65 -0.39
CA LYS A 54 -6.92 -10.70 0.84
C LYS A 54 -7.96 -11.80 0.71
N PRO A 55 -7.90 -12.82 1.58
CA PRO A 55 -8.87 -13.92 1.56
C PRO A 55 -10.28 -13.49 1.97
#